data_204d80357f4fdefda9fe0e4ecd9cbd82
#
_entry.id   204d80357f4fdefda9fe0e4ecd9cbd82
#
_cell.length_a   1.000
_cell.length_b   1.000
_cell.length_c   1.000
_cell.angle_alpha   90.00
_cell.angle_beta   90.00
_cell.angle_gamma   90.00
#
_symmetry.space_group_name_H-M   'P 1'
#
loop_
_entity.id
_entity.type
_entity.pdbx_description
1 polymer ?
#
loop_
_entity_poly.entity_id
_entity_poly.type
_entity_poly.pdbx_seq_one_letter_code
_entity_poly.pdbx_strand_id
1 'polypeptide(L)'
;GTSVITALTAQNTKGVHGIYPATADFVPAHLHAVIDDFALKAVKTGMLFNAEIVETIVSVMESKEIPLIVDPVMIAKGGASLLKEQATIALKEKLLPVATVCTPNIPEAEVLTGLTIKTEEEIKFAGEYLLNLGMQCVVIKGGHLAGKHAIDTVFIRGEKPFKMKTERLKTIHTHGTGCTFSAAITAEIAKGKPLKTAIIEAKSLFN
;
A
#
# COMPACT_ATOMS: atom_id res chain seq x y z
N GLY A 1 -15.85 -6.77 -7.00
CA GLY A 1 -15.16 -5.91 -6.03
C GLY A 1 -16.06 -4.78 -5.59
N THR A 2 -15.86 -4.34 -4.37
CA THR A 2 -16.55 -3.21 -3.74
C THR A 2 -15.52 -2.16 -3.32
N SER A 3 -15.96 -0.94 -2.97
CA SER A 3 -15.06 0.11 -2.50
C SER A 3 -15.73 0.98 -1.45
N VAL A 4 -14.93 1.50 -0.52
CA VAL A 4 -15.32 2.52 0.45
C VAL A 4 -14.53 3.78 0.14
N ILE A 5 -15.22 4.90 -0.06
CA ILE A 5 -14.60 6.17 -0.39
C ILE A 5 -14.12 6.85 0.88
N THR A 6 -12.82 7.10 0.97
CA THR A 6 -12.17 7.82 2.08
C THR A 6 -11.96 9.30 1.76
N ALA A 7 -11.73 9.62 0.49
CA ALA A 7 -11.61 10.99 0.01
C ALA A 7 -11.89 11.07 -1.49
N LEU A 8 -12.39 12.21 -1.94
CA LEU A 8 -12.49 12.57 -3.36
C LEU A 8 -11.33 13.49 -3.72
N THR A 9 -10.77 13.33 -4.90
CA THR A 9 -9.71 14.20 -5.42
C THR A 9 -10.14 14.87 -6.72
N ALA A 10 -10.04 16.19 -6.78
CA ALA A 10 -10.05 16.92 -8.05
C ALA A 10 -8.66 16.77 -8.67
N GLN A 11 -8.50 15.74 -9.50
CA GLN A 11 -7.18 15.32 -9.99
C GLN A 11 -7.20 15.04 -11.49
N ASN A 12 -6.09 15.37 -12.14
CA ASN A 12 -5.82 15.01 -13.54
C ASN A 12 -4.38 14.49 -13.68
N THR A 13 -3.92 14.26 -14.91
CA THR A 13 -2.57 13.75 -15.19
C THR A 13 -1.43 14.74 -14.83
N LYS A 14 -1.77 16.00 -14.56
CA LYS A 14 -0.81 17.07 -14.21
C LYS A 14 -0.68 17.27 -12.70
N GLY A 15 -1.72 16.94 -11.91
CA GLY A 15 -1.67 17.10 -10.45
C GLY A 15 -3.01 16.98 -9.75
N VAL A 16 -2.94 17.14 -8.42
CA VAL A 16 -4.10 17.21 -7.52
C VAL A 16 -4.42 18.68 -7.26
N HIS A 17 -5.63 19.10 -7.60
CA HIS A 17 -6.10 20.48 -7.48
C HIS A 17 -6.97 20.70 -6.24
N GLY A 18 -7.51 19.62 -5.66
CA GLY A 18 -8.32 19.67 -4.46
C GLY A 18 -8.55 18.27 -3.88
N ILE A 19 -8.74 18.22 -2.57
CA ILE A 19 -9.04 16.99 -1.84
C ILE A 19 -10.25 17.28 -0.96
N TYR A 20 -11.28 16.44 -1.06
CA TYR A 20 -12.45 16.46 -0.21
C TYR A 20 -12.53 15.15 0.56
N PRO A 21 -12.15 15.13 1.85
CA PRO A 21 -12.21 13.93 2.66
C PRO A 21 -13.66 13.57 2.96
N ALA A 22 -13.96 12.28 3.02
CA ALA A 22 -15.20 11.82 3.62
C ALA A 22 -15.18 12.11 5.13
N THR A 23 -16.35 12.35 5.70
CA THR A 23 -16.47 12.68 7.12
C THR A 23 -16.21 11.44 8.01
N ALA A 24 -15.82 11.70 9.26
CA ALA A 24 -15.45 10.65 10.22
C ALA A 24 -16.60 9.72 10.58
N ASP A 25 -17.83 10.18 10.51
CA ASP A 25 -19.05 9.39 10.71
C ASP A 25 -19.48 8.62 9.45
N PHE A 26 -19.19 9.17 8.27
CA PHE A 26 -19.57 8.54 7.01
C PHE A 26 -18.70 7.31 6.65
N VAL A 27 -17.38 7.40 6.88
CA VAL A 27 -16.45 6.30 6.53
C VAL A 27 -16.80 5.00 7.26
N PRO A 28 -17.02 4.98 8.60
CA PRO A 28 -17.43 3.75 9.28
C PRO A 28 -18.80 3.25 8.82
N ALA A 29 -19.78 4.13 8.60
CA ALA A 29 -21.08 3.73 8.09
C ALA A 29 -20.98 3.07 6.70
N HIS A 30 -20.18 3.64 5.79
CA HIS A 30 -19.94 3.08 4.47
C HIS A 30 -19.16 1.76 4.55
N LEU A 31 -18.17 1.66 5.45
CA LEU A 31 -17.39 0.44 5.64
C LEU A 31 -18.29 -0.71 6.17
N HIS A 32 -19.14 -0.44 7.15
CA HIS A 32 -20.11 -1.42 7.65
C HIS A 32 -21.10 -1.85 6.58
N ALA A 33 -21.65 -0.91 5.80
CA ALA A 33 -22.56 -1.24 4.71
C ALA A 33 -21.95 -2.24 3.69
N VAL A 34 -20.61 -2.19 3.50
CA VAL A 34 -19.90 -3.14 2.62
C VAL A 34 -19.56 -4.45 3.34
N ILE A 35 -19.00 -4.37 4.54
CA ILE A 35 -18.51 -5.57 5.26
C ILE A 35 -19.64 -6.46 5.72
N ASP A 36 -20.77 -5.89 6.12
CA ASP A 36 -21.91 -6.64 6.66
C ASP A 36 -22.71 -7.34 5.55
N ASP A 37 -22.64 -6.86 4.31
CA ASP A 37 -23.35 -7.45 3.16
C ASP A 37 -22.48 -8.41 2.34
N PHE A 38 -21.18 -8.13 2.18
CA PHE A 38 -20.31 -8.90 1.31
C PHE A 38 -19.34 -9.80 2.08
N ALA A 39 -19.24 -11.07 1.68
CA ALA A 39 -18.23 -12.00 2.19
C ALA A 39 -16.84 -11.68 1.65
N LEU A 40 -16.20 -10.64 2.21
CA LEU A 40 -14.90 -10.17 1.78
C LEU A 40 -13.81 -11.23 1.99
N LYS A 41 -12.94 -11.43 1.01
CA LYS A 41 -11.83 -12.38 1.03
C LYS A 41 -10.47 -11.73 1.21
N ALA A 42 -10.35 -10.46 0.86
CA ALA A 42 -9.19 -9.59 1.10
C ALA A 42 -9.63 -8.13 0.99
N VAL A 43 -8.91 -7.25 1.67
CA VAL A 43 -9.16 -5.81 1.68
C VAL A 43 -7.88 -5.07 1.33
N LYS A 44 -8.01 -3.97 0.59
CA LYS A 44 -6.90 -3.07 0.30
C LYS A 44 -7.21 -1.67 0.81
N THR A 45 -6.22 -1.02 1.44
CA THR A 45 -6.24 0.42 1.67
C THR A 45 -5.29 1.15 0.71
N GLY A 46 -5.68 2.34 0.30
CA GLY A 46 -4.85 3.28 -0.44
C GLY A 46 -4.76 4.61 0.31
N MET A 47 -5.18 5.72 -0.32
CA MET A 47 -5.18 7.03 0.30
C MET A 47 -6.18 7.10 1.47
N LEU A 48 -5.70 7.35 2.69
CA LEU A 48 -6.52 7.42 3.91
C LEU A 48 -6.68 8.82 4.47
N PHE A 49 -5.95 9.78 3.95
CA PHE A 49 -6.01 11.21 4.22
C PHE A 49 -5.66 11.65 5.65
N ASN A 50 -6.35 11.16 6.71
CA ASN A 50 -6.14 11.59 8.09
C ASN A 50 -6.09 10.42 9.09
N ALA A 51 -5.65 10.69 10.32
CA ALA A 51 -5.51 9.69 11.37
C ALA A 51 -6.84 9.03 11.76
N GLU A 52 -7.92 9.79 11.76
CA GLU A 52 -9.25 9.33 12.15
C GLU A 52 -9.79 8.25 11.21
N ILE A 53 -9.58 8.41 9.90
CA ILE A 53 -9.92 7.38 8.92
C ILE A 53 -9.03 6.14 9.11
N VAL A 54 -7.74 6.31 9.38
CA VAL A 54 -6.83 5.19 9.69
C VAL A 54 -7.32 4.41 10.91
N GLU A 55 -7.64 5.09 12.00
CA GLU A 55 -8.13 4.49 13.24
C GLU A 55 -9.46 3.77 13.06
N THR A 56 -10.37 4.35 12.28
CA THR A 56 -11.63 3.70 11.90
C THR A 56 -11.39 2.35 11.20
N ILE A 57 -10.46 2.33 10.24
CA ILE A 57 -10.13 1.08 9.52
C ILE A 57 -9.52 0.05 10.47
N VAL A 58 -8.60 0.47 11.34
CA VAL A 58 -7.99 -0.41 12.34
C VAL A 58 -9.07 -1.03 13.23
N SER A 59 -9.96 -0.22 13.81
CA SER A 59 -11.01 -0.70 14.72
C SER A 59 -11.93 -1.75 14.09
N VAL A 60 -12.18 -1.65 12.79
CA VAL A 60 -13.02 -2.62 12.07
C VAL A 60 -12.21 -3.85 11.65
N MET A 61 -10.96 -3.67 11.19
CA MET A 61 -10.15 -4.75 10.63
C MET A 61 -9.46 -5.60 11.70
N GLU A 62 -9.13 -5.05 12.87
CA GLU A 62 -8.42 -5.75 13.95
C GLU A 62 -9.17 -7.00 14.43
N SER A 63 -10.51 -6.97 14.41
CA SER A 63 -11.36 -8.10 14.79
C SER A 63 -11.65 -9.09 13.66
N LYS A 64 -11.13 -8.85 12.44
CA LYS A 64 -11.43 -9.63 11.24
C LYS A 64 -10.21 -10.45 10.79
N GLU A 65 -10.42 -11.73 10.53
CA GLU A 65 -9.40 -12.60 9.92
C GLU A 65 -9.37 -12.44 8.38
N ILE A 66 -9.41 -11.20 7.89
CA ILE A 66 -9.42 -10.89 6.46
C ILE A 66 -8.05 -10.28 6.10
N PRO A 67 -7.32 -10.85 5.12
CA PRO A 67 -6.06 -10.27 4.68
C PRO A 67 -6.19 -8.79 4.31
N LEU A 68 -5.35 -7.93 4.93
CA LEU A 68 -5.31 -6.50 4.72
C LEU A 68 -4.03 -6.11 4.00
N ILE A 69 -4.18 -5.53 2.81
CA ILE A 69 -3.08 -5.05 1.98
C ILE A 69 -3.04 -3.52 2.09
N VAL A 70 -1.92 -2.98 2.58
CA VAL A 70 -1.73 -1.54 2.77
C VAL A 70 -0.80 -1.01 1.68
N ASP A 71 -1.34 -0.16 0.79
CA ASP A 71 -0.55 0.69 -0.10
C ASP A 71 -0.43 2.05 0.60
N PRO A 72 0.73 2.41 1.17
CA PRO A 72 0.88 3.57 2.04
C PRO A 72 1.01 4.86 1.21
N VAL A 73 -0.05 5.22 0.50
CA VAL A 73 -0.07 6.37 -0.41
C VAL A 73 0.07 7.67 0.38
N MET A 74 1.24 8.29 0.35
CA MET A 74 1.56 9.51 1.10
C MET A 74 1.67 10.74 0.23
N ILE A 75 2.16 10.59 -1.02
CA ILE A 75 2.46 11.69 -1.92
C ILE A 75 1.86 11.40 -3.30
N ALA A 76 1.14 12.37 -3.85
CA ALA A 76 0.68 12.31 -5.23
C ALA A 76 1.87 12.42 -6.19
N LYS A 77 1.72 11.93 -7.43
CA LYS A 77 2.74 12.03 -8.48
C LYS A 77 3.22 13.47 -8.73
N GLY A 78 2.41 14.47 -8.44
CA GLY A 78 2.74 15.89 -8.54
C GLY A 78 3.44 16.49 -7.31
N GLY A 79 3.82 15.67 -6.32
CA GLY A 79 4.48 16.11 -5.09
C GLY A 79 3.53 16.61 -3.99
N ALA A 80 2.22 16.68 -4.23
CA ALA A 80 1.25 17.08 -3.22
C ALA A 80 1.17 16.00 -2.12
N SER A 81 1.27 16.42 -0.85
CA SER A 81 1.04 15.53 0.29
C SER A 81 -0.42 15.08 0.32
N LEU A 82 -0.63 13.78 0.31
CA LEU A 82 -1.95 13.14 0.40
C LEU A 82 -2.26 12.63 1.80
N LEU A 83 -1.26 12.59 2.67
CA LEU A 83 -1.37 12.11 4.04
C LEU A 83 -0.82 13.18 4.99
N LYS A 84 -1.60 13.50 6.03
CA LYS A 84 -1.15 14.42 7.09
C LYS A 84 -0.14 13.71 8.00
N GLU A 85 0.74 14.45 8.67
CA GLU A 85 1.77 13.89 9.56
C GLU A 85 1.18 12.93 10.61
N GLN A 86 0.12 13.35 11.29
CA GLN A 86 -0.57 12.51 12.27
C GLN A 86 -1.13 11.22 11.68
N ALA A 87 -1.55 11.24 10.41
CA ALA A 87 -2.02 10.06 9.72
C ALA A 87 -0.87 9.11 9.36
N THR A 88 0.32 9.62 9.09
CA THR A 88 1.54 8.80 8.90
C THR A 88 1.90 8.06 10.19
N ILE A 89 1.81 8.73 11.34
CA ILE A 89 2.04 8.11 12.65
C ILE A 89 0.99 7.02 12.91
N ALA A 90 -0.29 7.33 12.73
CA ALA A 90 -1.38 6.36 12.92
C ALA A 90 -1.25 5.16 11.97
N LEU A 91 -0.87 5.39 10.71
CA LEU A 91 -0.61 4.32 9.74
C LEU A 91 0.51 3.41 10.23
N LYS A 92 1.65 3.97 10.62
CA LYS A 92 2.82 3.21 11.09
C LYS A 92 2.54 2.43 12.38
N GLU A 93 1.92 3.10 13.37
CA GLU A 93 1.80 2.54 14.72
C GLU A 93 0.55 1.68 14.93
N LYS A 94 -0.51 1.90 14.14
CA LYS A 94 -1.80 1.23 14.32
C LYS A 94 -2.18 0.34 13.13
N LEU A 95 -2.03 0.82 11.88
CA LEU A 95 -2.52 0.08 10.71
C LEU A 95 -1.52 -0.99 10.23
N LEU A 96 -0.22 -0.66 10.16
CA LEU A 96 0.78 -1.63 9.71
C LEU A 96 0.87 -2.87 10.61
N PRO A 97 0.77 -2.79 11.94
CA PRO A 97 0.77 -3.99 12.80
C PRO A 97 -0.35 -5.00 12.50
N VAL A 98 -1.51 -4.55 12.00
CA VAL A 98 -2.64 -5.41 11.64
C VAL A 98 -2.69 -5.76 10.15
N ALA A 99 -1.75 -5.23 9.35
CA ALA A 99 -1.68 -5.50 7.92
C ALA A 99 -1.06 -6.87 7.63
N THR A 100 -1.52 -7.51 6.56
CA THR A 100 -0.89 -8.72 6.00
C THR A 100 0.27 -8.36 5.08
N VAL A 101 0.06 -7.37 4.22
CA VAL A 101 1.04 -6.91 3.22
C VAL A 101 1.13 -5.40 3.23
N CYS A 102 2.34 -4.85 3.15
CA CYS A 102 2.56 -3.45 2.83
C CYS A 102 3.38 -3.29 1.54
N THR A 103 3.01 -2.32 0.70
CA THR A 103 3.64 -2.12 -0.62
C THR A 103 4.22 -0.72 -0.78
N PRO A 104 5.17 -0.26 0.06
CA PRO A 104 5.74 1.07 -0.05
C PRO A 104 6.65 1.20 -1.28
N ASN A 105 6.69 2.38 -1.90
CA ASN A 105 7.80 2.77 -2.75
C ASN A 105 8.99 3.25 -1.89
N ILE A 106 10.15 3.56 -2.51
CA ILE A 106 11.34 4.01 -1.75
C ILE A 106 11.06 5.25 -0.89
N PRO A 107 10.48 6.36 -1.41
CA PRO A 107 10.16 7.51 -0.57
C PRO A 107 9.19 7.20 0.58
N GLU A 108 8.19 6.36 0.35
CA GLU A 108 7.27 5.91 1.38
C GLU A 108 7.97 5.05 2.44
N ALA A 109 8.88 4.16 2.02
CA ALA A 109 9.69 3.36 2.94
C ALA A 109 10.62 4.25 3.78
N GLU A 110 11.23 5.28 3.20
CA GLU A 110 12.04 6.27 3.92
C GLU A 110 11.23 6.97 5.01
N VAL A 111 10.03 7.45 4.68
CA VAL A 111 9.14 8.09 5.65
C VAL A 111 8.74 7.13 6.77
N LEU A 112 8.37 5.90 6.44
CA LEU A 112 7.93 4.90 7.43
C LEU A 112 9.05 4.43 8.36
N THR A 113 10.28 4.38 7.86
CA THR A 113 11.43 3.87 8.62
C THR A 113 12.25 4.98 9.28
N GLY A 114 12.20 6.20 8.75
CA GLY A 114 13.10 7.30 9.12
C GLY A 114 14.51 7.16 8.53
N LEU A 115 14.71 6.23 7.59
CA LEU A 115 15.99 5.95 6.95
C LEU A 115 16.11 6.70 5.61
N THR A 116 17.33 6.89 5.14
CA THR A 116 17.61 7.24 3.75
C THR A 116 17.96 5.97 2.99
N ILE A 117 17.34 5.73 1.82
CA ILE A 117 17.47 4.47 1.09
C ILE A 117 18.07 4.73 -0.29
N LYS A 118 19.36 4.41 -0.46
CA LYS A 118 20.12 4.57 -1.71
C LYS A 118 20.79 3.28 -2.18
N THR A 119 20.99 2.32 -1.28
CA THR A 119 21.70 1.07 -1.52
C THR A 119 20.79 -0.14 -1.30
N GLU A 120 21.22 -1.30 -1.79
CA GLU A 120 20.51 -2.57 -1.57
C GLU A 120 20.51 -2.98 -0.10
N GLU A 121 21.57 -2.69 0.64
CA GLU A 121 21.68 -2.93 2.07
C GLU A 121 20.66 -2.12 2.86
N GLU A 122 20.47 -0.85 2.48
CA GLU A 122 19.46 0.03 3.09
C GLU A 122 18.04 -0.44 2.77
N ILE A 123 17.77 -0.92 1.53
CA ILE A 123 16.49 -1.56 1.18
C ILE A 123 16.25 -2.78 2.07
N LYS A 124 17.27 -3.63 2.26
CA LYS A 124 17.16 -4.82 3.10
C LYS A 124 16.84 -4.44 4.53
N PHE A 125 17.57 -3.48 5.10
CA PHE A 125 17.37 -3.01 6.47
C PHE A 125 15.95 -2.41 6.63
N ALA A 126 15.51 -1.58 5.70
CA ALA A 126 14.17 -0.99 5.71
C ALA A 126 13.06 -2.05 5.61
N GLY A 127 13.24 -3.06 4.75
CA GLY A 127 12.27 -4.15 4.59
C GLY A 127 12.16 -5.02 5.84
N GLU A 128 13.29 -5.36 6.47
CA GLU A 128 13.32 -6.10 7.73
C GLU A 128 12.72 -5.28 8.88
N TYR A 129 13.03 -3.98 8.96
CA TYR A 129 12.43 -3.08 9.94
C TYR A 129 10.90 -3.05 9.81
N LEU A 130 10.38 -2.82 8.59
CA LEU A 130 8.94 -2.79 8.34
C LEU A 130 8.28 -4.13 8.64
N LEU A 131 8.90 -5.25 8.25
CA LEU A 131 8.38 -6.58 8.55
C LEU A 131 8.24 -6.83 10.06
N ASN A 132 9.14 -6.27 10.86
CA ASN A 132 9.12 -6.38 12.32
C ASN A 132 7.99 -5.58 12.99
N LEU A 133 7.30 -4.69 12.26
CA LEU A 133 6.09 -4.01 12.77
C LEU A 133 4.88 -4.95 12.92
N GLY A 134 4.92 -6.17 12.37
CA GLY A 134 3.85 -7.16 12.54
C GLY A 134 3.40 -7.86 11.26
N MET A 135 3.63 -7.26 10.10
CA MET A 135 3.20 -7.76 8.80
C MET A 135 3.78 -9.13 8.43
N GLN A 136 3.08 -9.86 7.57
CA GLN A 136 3.59 -11.10 6.98
C GLN A 136 4.50 -10.84 5.77
N CYS A 137 4.28 -9.73 5.06
CA CYS A 137 5.04 -9.39 3.87
C CYS A 137 5.19 -7.88 3.68
N VAL A 138 6.35 -7.49 3.17
CA VAL A 138 6.65 -6.13 2.68
C VAL A 138 7.19 -6.21 1.27
N VAL A 139 6.66 -5.37 0.37
CA VAL A 139 7.15 -5.24 -1.00
C VAL A 139 7.65 -3.81 -1.20
N ILE A 140 8.97 -3.60 -1.15
CA ILE A 140 9.56 -2.28 -1.43
C ILE A 140 9.68 -2.12 -2.94
N LYS A 141 8.89 -1.19 -3.50
CA LYS A 141 8.82 -0.91 -4.94
C LYS A 141 10.03 -0.07 -5.37
N GLY A 142 10.92 -0.62 -6.20
CA GLY A 142 12.17 0.01 -6.63
C GLY A 142 12.06 0.87 -7.89
N GLY A 143 10.86 1.19 -8.35
CA GLY A 143 10.64 2.00 -9.56
C GLY A 143 11.26 3.42 -9.53
N HIS A 144 11.64 3.93 -8.37
CA HIS A 144 12.27 5.24 -8.19
C HIS A 144 13.81 5.21 -8.30
N LEU A 145 14.45 4.04 -8.24
CA LEU A 145 15.90 3.92 -8.40
C LEU A 145 16.29 4.03 -9.87
N ALA A 146 17.49 4.57 -10.13
CA ALA A 146 18.02 4.68 -11.49
C ALA A 146 18.33 3.30 -12.09
N GLY A 147 18.22 3.15 -13.43
CA GLY A 147 18.59 1.94 -14.14
C GLY A 147 17.61 1.50 -15.22
N LYS A 148 18.00 0.46 -15.99
CA LYS A 148 17.19 -0.12 -17.09
C LYS A 148 15.98 -0.91 -16.58
N HIS A 149 15.98 -1.31 -15.32
CA HIS A 149 14.98 -2.19 -14.73
C HIS A 149 14.36 -1.54 -13.49
N ALA A 150 13.09 -1.79 -13.28
CA ALA A 150 12.43 -1.61 -12.00
C ALA A 150 12.58 -2.91 -11.20
N ILE A 151 13.18 -2.82 -10.00
CA ILE A 151 13.45 -3.97 -9.15
C ILE A 151 12.68 -3.77 -7.86
N ASP A 152 11.67 -4.60 -7.63
CA ASP A 152 10.96 -4.63 -6.35
C ASP A 152 11.57 -5.72 -5.48
N THR A 153 11.79 -5.41 -4.21
CA THR A 153 12.33 -6.37 -3.23
C THR A 153 11.22 -6.81 -2.30
N VAL A 154 11.03 -8.12 -2.21
CA VAL A 154 9.98 -8.76 -1.42
C VAL A 154 10.57 -9.42 -0.18
N PHE A 155 9.99 -9.12 0.96
CA PHE A 155 10.32 -9.66 2.27
C PHE A 155 9.10 -10.42 2.78
N ILE A 156 9.24 -11.73 2.98
CA ILE A 156 8.19 -12.58 3.58
C ILE A 156 8.73 -13.13 4.90
N ARG A 157 7.93 -13.06 5.94
CA ARG A 157 8.30 -13.54 7.27
C ARG A 157 8.72 -15.02 7.22
N GLY A 158 9.91 -15.32 7.71
CA GLY A 158 10.49 -16.66 7.70
C GLY A 158 11.13 -17.10 6.38
N GLU A 159 11.12 -16.26 5.34
CA GLU A 159 11.79 -16.54 4.06
C GLU A 159 12.96 -15.59 3.80
N LYS A 160 13.87 -16.01 2.91
CA LYS A 160 14.90 -15.11 2.39
C LYS A 160 14.27 -14.09 1.44
N PRO A 161 14.66 -12.81 1.51
CA PRO A 161 14.20 -11.80 0.56
C PRO A 161 14.51 -12.20 -0.89
N PHE A 162 13.62 -11.87 -1.81
CA PHE A 162 13.81 -12.07 -3.23
C PHE A 162 13.45 -10.82 -4.04
N LYS A 163 13.95 -10.73 -5.26
CA LYS A 163 13.76 -9.59 -6.16
C LYS A 163 12.87 -9.97 -7.33
N MET A 164 11.97 -9.07 -7.69
CA MET A 164 11.19 -9.12 -8.92
C MET A 164 11.66 -8.01 -9.84
N LYS A 165 12.06 -8.39 -11.06
CA LYS A 165 12.65 -7.49 -12.03
C LYS A 165 11.74 -7.36 -13.25
N THR A 166 11.43 -6.11 -13.64
CA THR A 166 10.71 -5.80 -14.88
C THR A 166 11.49 -4.79 -15.69
N GLU A 167 11.35 -4.82 -17.01
CA GLU A 167 11.94 -3.77 -17.85
C GLU A 167 11.23 -2.45 -17.58
N ARG A 168 12.01 -1.37 -17.55
CA ARG A 168 11.46 -0.04 -17.37
C ARG A 168 10.93 0.48 -18.70
N LEU A 169 9.63 0.60 -18.80
CA LEU A 169 8.99 1.21 -19.96
C LEU A 169 9.31 2.71 -20.00
N LYS A 170 9.73 3.20 -21.17
CA LYS A 170 9.89 4.65 -21.42
C LYS A 170 8.51 5.26 -21.65
N THR A 171 7.80 5.55 -20.58
CA THR A 171 6.46 6.15 -20.63
C THR A 171 6.31 7.24 -19.59
N ILE A 172 5.52 8.27 -19.92
CA ILE A 172 5.06 9.29 -18.98
C ILE A 172 3.79 8.84 -18.23
N HIS A 173 3.12 7.79 -18.72
CA HIS A 173 1.86 7.27 -18.18
C HIS A 173 2.14 6.25 -17.05
N THR A 174 2.67 6.72 -15.93
CA THR A 174 2.98 5.89 -14.76
C THR A 174 2.01 6.11 -13.59
N HIS A 175 0.97 6.95 -13.80
CA HIS A 175 -0.02 7.21 -12.76
C HIS A 175 -0.86 5.95 -12.49
N GLY A 176 -1.07 5.64 -11.20
CA GLY A 176 -1.89 4.51 -10.76
C GLY A 176 -1.20 3.15 -10.78
N THR A 177 0.04 3.01 -11.30
CA THR A 177 0.74 1.71 -11.34
C THR A 177 0.90 1.07 -9.96
N GLY A 178 1.27 1.85 -8.93
CA GLY A 178 1.38 1.35 -7.55
C GLY A 178 0.04 0.85 -7.01
N CYS A 179 -1.01 1.65 -7.17
CA CYS A 179 -2.37 1.29 -6.75
C CYS A 179 -2.90 0.06 -7.49
N THR A 180 -2.60 -0.08 -8.79
CA THR A 180 -2.98 -1.26 -9.59
C THR A 180 -2.23 -2.50 -9.09
N PHE A 181 -0.95 -2.38 -8.78
CA PHE A 181 -0.16 -3.50 -8.25
C PHE A 181 -0.69 -4.00 -6.90
N SER A 182 -0.94 -3.10 -5.95
CA SER A 182 -1.51 -3.47 -4.66
C SER A 182 -2.93 -4.05 -4.79
N ALA A 183 -3.75 -3.54 -5.71
CA ALA A 183 -5.07 -4.09 -6.03
C ALA A 183 -4.99 -5.49 -6.64
N ALA A 184 -4.01 -5.73 -7.54
CA ALA A 184 -3.77 -7.05 -8.12
C ALA A 184 -3.35 -8.08 -7.06
N ILE A 185 -2.41 -7.72 -6.15
CA ILE A 185 -2.05 -8.58 -5.00
C ILE A 185 -3.29 -8.94 -4.20
N THR A 186 -4.13 -7.95 -3.88
CA THR A 186 -5.36 -8.16 -3.13
C THR A 186 -6.31 -9.12 -3.83
N ALA A 187 -6.49 -8.97 -5.14
CA ALA A 187 -7.34 -9.82 -5.94
C ALA A 187 -6.82 -11.26 -5.99
N GLU A 188 -5.52 -11.47 -6.12
CA GLU A 188 -4.92 -12.81 -6.16
C GLU A 188 -5.00 -13.50 -4.78
N ILE A 189 -4.82 -12.76 -3.67
CA ILE A 189 -5.04 -13.26 -2.32
C ILE A 189 -6.52 -13.62 -2.10
N ALA A 190 -7.44 -12.77 -2.57
CA ALA A 190 -8.89 -13.02 -2.46
C ALA A 190 -9.33 -14.27 -3.22
N LYS A 191 -8.60 -14.70 -4.27
CA LYS A 191 -8.80 -15.97 -4.98
C LYS A 191 -8.24 -17.18 -4.22
N GLY A 192 -7.64 -16.99 -3.05
CA GLY A 192 -7.06 -18.05 -2.22
C GLY A 192 -5.65 -18.47 -2.60
N LYS A 193 -4.93 -17.66 -3.41
CA LYS A 193 -3.54 -17.98 -3.77
C LYS A 193 -2.60 -17.77 -2.57
N PRO A 194 -1.56 -18.62 -2.44
CA PRO A 194 -0.50 -18.38 -1.47
C PRO A 194 0.15 -17.01 -1.67
N LEU A 195 0.53 -16.34 -0.60
CA LEU A 195 1.03 -14.97 -0.57
C LEU A 195 2.12 -14.69 -1.62
N LYS A 196 3.14 -15.53 -1.66
CA LYS A 196 4.24 -15.41 -2.62
C LYS A 196 3.78 -15.50 -4.08
N THR A 197 2.92 -16.46 -4.38
CA THR A 197 2.33 -16.65 -5.71
C THR A 197 1.49 -15.44 -6.09
N ALA A 198 0.65 -14.93 -5.19
CA ALA A 198 -0.19 -13.76 -5.42
C ALA A 198 0.65 -12.52 -5.80
N ILE A 199 1.78 -12.30 -5.11
CA ILE A 199 2.68 -11.18 -5.37
C ILE A 199 3.36 -11.32 -6.73
N ILE A 200 3.87 -12.52 -7.07
CA ILE A 200 4.55 -12.78 -8.34
C ILE A 200 3.58 -12.62 -9.52
N GLU A 201 2.38 -13.16 -9.42
CA GLU A 201 1.38 -13.06 -10.48
C GLU A 201 0.86 -11.63 -10.64
N ALA A 202 0.63 -10.91 -9.54
CA ALA A 202 0.29 -9.49 -9.60
C ALA A 202 1.37 -8.68 -10.34
N LYS A 203 2.65 -9.01 -10.14
CA LYS A 203 3.76 -8.36 -10.86
C LYS A 203 3.75 -8.64 -12.36
N SER A 204 3.33 -9.83 -12.78
CA SER A 204 3.27 -10.20 -14.20
C SER A 204 2.34 -9.36 -15.06
N LEU A 205 1.38 -8.66 -14.44
CA LEU A 205 0.50 -7.70 -15.12
C LEU A 205 1.25 -6.46 -15.67
N PHE A 206 2.51 -6.27 -15.28
CA PHE A 206 3.34 -5.12 -15.67
C PHE A 206 4.53 -5.53 -16.56
N ASN A 207 4.53 -6.74 -17.11
CA ASN A 207 5.55 -7.26 -18.01
C ASN A 207 5.12 -7.14 -19.48
#